data_1161d6d70b2d8b517e2623d2470882e1
#
_entry.id   1161d6d70b2d8b517e2623d2470882e1
#
_cell.length_a   1.000
_cell.length_b   1.000
_cell.length_c   1.000
_cell.angle_alpha   90.00
_cell.angle_beta   90.00
_cell.angle_gamma   90.00
#
_symmetry.space_group_name_H-M   'P 1'
#
loop_
_entity.id
_entity.type
_entity.pdbx_description
1 polymer ?
#
loop_
_entity_poly.entity_id
_entity_poly.type
_entity_poly.pdbx_seq_one_letter_code
_entity_poly.pdbx_strand_id
1 'polypeptide(L)'
;MLFAAGLQVADQAMEHVHANEVILTFGHSNTTFHFLREVAKRDRKFEVVIAEGAPALQGHTMAQELAKAGISTTVISDAAIFGMMSRVNKVIVGCHGIPPKSQPSQHCRWWRVSAPNKRAANSFLLLDSAVLANGGILAPTGMHMVATAAKHHNVPFVVCTGMYKL
;
A
#
# COMPACT_ATOMS: atom_id res chain seq x y z
N MET A 1 -15.30 9.39 -14.46
CA MET A 1 -15.34 8.10 -13.72
C MET A 1 -14.27 7.94 -12.64
N LEU A 2 -13.07 8.47 -12.79
CA LEU A 2 -12.00 8.43 -11.76
C LEU A 2 -12.34 9.18 -10.44
N PHE A 3 -13.15 10.23 -10.49
CA PHE A 3 -13.54 11.03 -9.32
C PHE A 3 -14.50 10.31 -8.37
N ALA A 4 -15.39 9.48 -8.86
CA ALA A 4 -16.39 8.77 -8.03
C ALA A 4 -15.73 7.62 -7.21
N ALA A 5 -14.72 6.96 -7.75
CA ALA A 5 -13.97 5.93 -7.04
C ALA A 5 -13.15 6.52 -5.87
N GLY A 6 -12.66 7.75 -6.01
CA GLY A 6 -11.91 8.45 -4.95
C GLY A 6 -12.74 8.77 -3.71
N LEU A 7 -14.02 9.06 -3.87
CA LEU A 7 -14.94 9.38 -2.75
C LEU A 7 -15.28 8.15 -1.91
N GLN A 8 -15.50 7.00 -2.54
CA GLN A 8 -15.76 5.74 -1.82
C GLN A 8 -14.52 5.26 -1.04
N VAL A 9 -13.33 5.48 -1.59
CA VAL A 9 -12.05 5.18 -0.90
C VAL A 9 -11.87 6.07 0.32
N ALA A 10 -12.31 7.34 0.25
CA ALA A 10 -12.20 8.30 1.34
C ALA A 10 -13.05 7.93 2.56
N ASP A 11 -14.26 7.43 2.35
CA ASP A 11 -15.15 7.06 3.46
C ASP A 11 -14.62 5.81 4.18
N GLN A 12 -14.09 4.86 3.44
CA GLN A 12 -13.49 3.64 4.01
C GLN A 12 -12.13 3.91 4.66
N ALA A 13 -11.38 4.93 4.19
CA ALA A 13 -10.09 5.31 4.76
C ALA A 13 -10.20 5.64 6.26
N MET A 14 -11.32 6.19 6.68
CA MET A 14 -11.57 6.57 8.08
C MET A 14 -11.74 5.37 9.02
N GLU A 15 -12.21 4.24 8.52
CA GLU A 15 -12.36 3.01 9.29
C GLU A 15 -11.03 2.30 9.50
N HIS A 16 -10.06 2.55 8.59
CA HIS A 16 -8.80 1.82 8.56
C HIS A 16 -7.61 2.57 9.15
N VAL A 17 -7.68 3.89 9.34
CA VAL A 17 -6.56 4.68 9.90
C VAL A 17 -7.02 5.43 11.13
N HIS A 18 -6.36 5.18 12.27
CA HIS A 18 -6.62 5.86 13.53
C HIS A 18 -5.55 6.93 13.81
N ALA A 19 -5.84 7.80 14.78
CA ALA A 19 -4.88 8.82 15.18
C ALA A 19 -3.64 8.20 15.84
N ASN A 20 -2.47 8.80 15.61
CA ASN A 20 -1.17 8.38 16.12
C ASN A 20 -0.72 6.97 15.68
N GLU A 21 -1.24 6.47 14.56
CA GLU A 21 -0.75 5.24 13.95
C GLU A 21 0.50 5.49 13.10
N VAL A 22 1.40 4.52 13.12
CA VAL A 22 2.52 4.42 12.19
C VAL A 22 2.13 3.46 11.06
N ILE A 23 2.07 3.98 9.85
CA ILE A 23 1.64 3.23 8.67
C ILE A 23 2.84 2.97 7.77
N LEU A 24 3.07 1.72 7.39
CA LEU A 24 4.10 1.39 6.42
C LEU A 24 3.49 1.23 5.03
N THR A 25 4.15 1.84 4.03
CA THR A 25 3.84 1.65 2.61
C THR A 25 5.09 1.28 1.82
N PHE A 26 4.91 0.73 0.62
CA PHE A 26 6.00 0.26 -0.23
C PHE A 26 5.94 0.90 -1.62
N GLY A 27 7.03 1.54 -2.03
CA GLY A 27 7.14 2.18 -3.34
C GLY A 27 6.16 3.34 -3.53
N HIS A 28 5.69 3.54 -4.76
CA HIS A 28 4.74 4.60 -5.11
C HIS A 28 3.41 4.00 -5.58
N SER A 29 2.31 4.53 -5.10
CA SER A 29 0.96 4.19 -5.55
C SER A 29 0.04 5.40 -5.46
N ASN A 30 -0.54 5.81 -6.59
CA ASN A 30 -1.50 6.91 -6.65
C ASN A 30 -2.72 6.64 -5.75
N THR A 31 -3.20 5.41 -5.70
CA THR A 31 -4.36 5.04 -4.88
C THR A 31 -4.04 5.18 -3.40
N THR A 32 -2.88 4.66 -2.96
CA THR A 32 -2.42 4.81 -1.58
C THR A 32 -2.18 6.28 -1.22
N PHE A 33 -1.62 7.06 -2.13
CA PHE A 33 -1.45 8.50 -1.95
C PHE A 33 -2.78 9.21 -1.71
N HIS A 34 -3.77 8.99 -2.59
CA HIS A 34 -5.10 9.59 -2.44
C HIS A 34 -5.78 9.15 -1.14
N PHE A 35 -5.66 7.86 -0.78
CA PHE A 35 -6.18 7.32 0.47
C PHE A 35 -5.60 8.04 1.69
N LEU A 36 -4.29 8.13 1.80
CA LEU A 36 -3.62 8.78 2.94
C LEU A 36 -3.89 10.30 2.98
N ARG A 37 -3.95 10.95 1.81
CA ARG A 37 -4.29 12.38 1.73
C ARG A 37 -5.71 12.67 2.23
N GLU A 38 -6.68 11.83 1.91
CA GLU A 38 -8.05 12.01 2.41
C GLU A 38 -8.15 11.82 3.93
N VAL A 39 -7.37 10.90 4.51
CA VAL A 39 -7.27 10.76 5.97
C VAL A 39 -6.68 12.02 6.61
N ALA A 40 -5.62 12.57 6.03
CA ALA A 40 -4.96 13.78 6.53
C ALA A 40 -5.87 15.02 6.48
N LYS A 41 -6.72 15.16 5.46
CA LYS A 41 -7.70 16.25 5.37
C LYS A 41 -8.72 16.29 6.52
N ARG A 42 -8.91 15.19 7.20
CA ARG A 42 -9.83 15.07 8.34
C ARG A 42 -9.13 15.21 9.70
N ASP A 43 -7.99 15.94 9.73
CA ASP A 43 -7.19 16.29 10.93
C ASP A 43 -6.70 15.10 11.76
N ARG A 44 -6.58 13.91 11.17
CA ARG A 44 -5.94 12.77 11.84
C ARG A 44 -4.43 12.88 11.68
N LYS A 45 -3.73 12.95 12.81
CA LYS A 45 -2.26 12.90 12.85
C LYS A 45 -1.81 11.44 12.81
N PHE A 46 -0.98 11.08 11.86
CA PHE A 46 -0.35 9.77 11.70
C PHE A 46 1.01 9.94 11.04
N GLU A 47 1.83 8.93 11.14
CA GLU A 47 3.16 8.91 10.52
C GLU A 47 3.19 7.83 9.42
N VAL A 48 3.83 8.15 8.29
CA VAL A 48 3.97 7.22 7.18
C VAL A 48 5.43 6.84 7.02
N VAL A 49 5.73 5.57 7.16
CA VAL A 49 7.04 4.98 6.85
C VAL A 49 6.98 4.41 5.44
N ILE A 50 7.90 4.81 4.59
CA ILE A 50 7.90 4.46 3.17
C ILE A 50 9.16 3.67 2.85
N ALA A 51 9.01 2.43 2.40
CA ALA A 51 10.13 1.67 1.87
C ALA A 51 10.47 2.16 0.46
N GLU A 52 11.75 2.36 0.20
CA GLU A 52 12.23 2.99 -1.04
C GLU A 52 11.87 2.23 -2.32
N GLY A 53 11.76 0.90 -2.27
CA GLY A 53 11.43 0.06 -3.43
C GLY A 53 12.56 0.01 -4.45
N ALA A 54 13.72 -0.51 -4.07
CA ALA A 54 14.84 -0.69 -4.99
C ALA A 54 14.52 -1.72 -6.10
N PRO A 55 15.03 -1.58 -7.32
CA PRO A 55 15.97 -0.56 -7.79
C PRO A 55 15.28 0.73 -8.29
N ALA A 56 13.96 0.76 -8.42
CA ALA A 56 13.24 1.89 -9.02
C ALA A 56 13.14 3.11 -8.10
N LEU A 57 13.36 2.96 -6.79
CA LEU A 57 13.36 3.99 -5.76
C LEU A 57 12.10 4.89 -5.77
N GLN A 58 10.97 4.32 -6.17
CA GLN A 58 9.70 5.05 -6.28
C GLN A 58 9.17 5.55 -4.93
N GLY A 59 9.63 4.96 -3.81
CA GLY A 59 9.29 5.42 -2.47
C GLY A 59 9.69 6.86 -2.20
N HIS A 60 10.77 7.35 -2.80
CA HIS A 60 11.19 8.75 -2.65
C HIS A 60 10.19 9.73 -3.29
N THR A 61 9.64 9.38 -4.45
CA THR A 61 8.59 10.19 -5.10
C THR A 61 7.34 10.24 -4.23
N MET A 62 6.92 9.09 -3.69
CA MET A 62 5.79 9.00 -2.78
C MET A 62 5.99 9.85 -1.52
N ALA A 63 7.20 9.82 -0.93
CA ALA A 63 7.54 10.62 0.24
C ALA A 63 7.45 12.13 -0.04
N GLN A 64 7.95 12.57 -1.20
CA GLN A 64 7.86 13.98 -1.59
C GLN A 64 6.42 14.45 -1.77
N GLU A 65 5.56 13.61 -2.36
CA GLU A 65 4.15 13.92 -2.56
C GLU A 65 3.38 14.00 -1.23
N LEU A 66 3.62 13.05 -0.31
CA LEU A 66 2.99 13.04 1.00
C LEU A 66 3.50 14.20 1.88
N ALA A 67 4.78 14.52 1.84
CA ALA A 67 5.35 15.68 2.54
C ALA A 67 4.74 17.00 2.05
N LYS A 68 4.55 17.16 0.73
CA LYS A 68 3.82 18.31 0.16
C LYS A 68 2.37 18.39 0.62
N ALA A 69 1.76 17.26 0.93
CA ALA A 69 0.41 17.19 1.50
C ALA A 69 0.37 17.42 3.03
N GLY A 70 1.51 17.71 3.67
CA GLY A 70 1.61 17.98 5.10
C GLY A 70 1.62 16.73 5.99
N ILE A 71 1.87 15.54 5.44
CA ILE A 71 1.91 14.29 6.17
C ILE A 71 3.33 14.00 6.62
N SER A 72 3.52 13.65 7.90
CA SER A 72 4.83 13.23 8.43
C SER A 72 5.28 11.94 7.75
N THR A 73 6.43 11.97 7.09
CA THR A 73 6.93 10.85 6.30
C THR A 73 8.39 10.54 6.62
N THR A 74 8.69 9.25 6.75
CA THR A 74 10.04 8.73 6.93
C THR A 74 10.34 7.71 5.84
N VAL A 75 11.43 7.89 5.10
CA VAL A 75 11.88 6.92 4.08
C VAL A 75 12.88 5.96 4.71
N ILE A 76 12.70 4.68 4.45
CA ILE A 76 13.60 3.62 4.91
C ILE A 76 14.07 2.77 3.73
N SER A 77 15.25 2.16 3.89
CA SER A 77 15.71 1.15 2.92
C SER A 77 14.87 -0.13 3.03
N ASP A 78 14.79 -0.88 1.93
CA ASP A 78 14.04 -2.14 1.90
C ASP A 78 14.59 -3.16 2.92
N ALA A 79 15.89 -3.12 3.22
CA ALA A 79 16.51 -3.97 4.24
C ALA A 79 16.01 -3.68 5.67
N ALA A 80 15.59 -2.45 5.95
CA ALA A 80 15.10 -2.04 7.27
C ALA A 80 13.64 -2.43 7.54
N ILE A 81 12.90 -2.89 6.54
CA ILE A 81 11.45 -3.19 6.64
C ILE A 81 11.16 -4.14 7.80
N PHE A 82 11.91 -5.24 7.92
CA PHE A 82 11.67 -6.23 8.95
C PHE A 82 11.86 -5.64 10.37
N GLY A 83 12.93 -4.87 10.58
CA GLY A 83 13.20 -4.22 11.87
C GLY A 83 12.18 -3.14 12.23
N MET A 84 11.73 -2.36 11.23
CA MET A 84 10.71 -1.32 11.43
C MET A 84 9.31 -1.89 11.69
N MET A 85 9.04 -3.12 11.25
CA MET A 85 7.69 -3.71 11.36
C MET A 85 7.21 -3.82 12.81
N SER A 86 8.13 -3.92 13.78
CA SER A 86 7.79 -3.93 15.21
C SER A 86 7.16 -2.63 15.72
N ARG A 87 7.37 -1.51 15.02
CA ARG A 87 6.84 -0.18 15.36
C ARG A 87 5.63 0.21 14.51
N VAL A 88 5.35 -0.57 13.46
CA VAL A 88 4.29 -0.30 12.51
C VAL A 88 2.98 -0.88 13.03
N ASN A 89 1.93 -0.06 13.05
CA ASN A 89 0.59 -0.50 13.43
C ASN A 89 -0.16 -1.15 12.28
N LYS A 90 0.13 -0.73 11.04
CA LYS A 90 -0.58 -1.19 9.85
C LYS A 90 0.26 -1.03 8.59
N VAL A 91 0.17 -1.99 7.69
CA VAL A 91 0.75 -1.88 6.35
C VAL A 91 -0.36 -1.56 5.36
N ILE A 92 -0.20 -0.47 4.61
CA ILE A 92 -1.14 -0.07 3.56
C ILE A 92 -0.37 0.07 2.26
N VAL A 93 -0.68 -0.77 1.29
CA VAL A 93 0.00 -0.81 0.00
C VAL A 93 -0.98 -0.69 -1.14
N GLY A 94 -0.53 -0.09 -2.23
CA GLY A 94 -1.26 -0.10 -3.49
C GLY A 94 -0.82 -1.28 -4.34
N CYS A 95 -1.73 -1.79 -5.15
CA CYS A 95 -1.36 -2.71 -6.22
C CYS A 95 -1.09 -1.94 -7.51
N HIS A 96 -0.06 -2.31 -8.25
CA HIS A 96 0.18 -1.77 -9.59
C HIS A 96 -0.70 -2.52 -10.60
N GLY A 97 -1.43 -1.75 -11.44
CA GLY A 97 -2.17 -2.33 -12.56
C GLY A 97 -1.25 -3.07 -13.52
N ILE A 98 -1.79 -4.06 -14.21
CA ILE A 98 -1.09 -4.67 -15.35
C ILE A 98 -0.89 -3.54 -16.37
N PRO A 99 0.34 -3.20 -16.76
CA PRO A 99 0.55 -2.23 -17.81
C PRO A 99 -0.14 -2.71 -19.09
N PRO A 100 -0.75 -1.83 -19.90
CA PRO A 100 -1.30 -2.23 -21.19
C PRO A 100 -0.22 -2.94 -21.99
N LYS A 101 -0.60 -3.95 -22.77
CA LYS A 101 0.28 -4.89 -23.51
C LYS A 101 1.40 -4.26 -24.35
N SER A 102 1.42 -2.94 -24.50
CA SER A 102 2.36 -2.18 -25.32
C SER A 102 3.70 -1.82 -24.66
N GLN A 103 3.86 -2.04 -23.35
CA GLN A 103 5.15 -1.80 -22.66
C GLN A 103 5.43 -2.89 -21.64
N PRO A 104 6.16 -3.96 -22.01
CA PRO A 104 6.71 -4.86 -21.03
C PRO A 104 7.81 -4.11 -20.27
N SER A 105 7.47 -3.52 -19.13
CA SER A 105 8.48 -2.97 -18.23
C SER A 105 9.34 -4.14 -17.73
N GLN A 106 10.61 -4.16 -18.12
CA GLN A 106 11.58 -5.24 -17.88
C GLN A 106 11.87 -5.51 -16.39
N HIS A 107 11.21 -4.84 -15.47
CA HIS A 107 11.49 -4.87 -14.03
C HIS A 107 10.40 -5.49 -13.15
N CYS A 108 9.28 -5.94 -13.71
CA CYS A 108 8.22 -6.56 -12.91
C CYS A 108 8.37 -8.08 -12.91
N ARG A 109 9.12 -8.63 -11.95
CA ARG A 109 8.98 -10.04 -11.58
C ARG A 109 7.74 -10.18 -10.73
N TRP A 110 6.73 -10.83 -11.28
CA TRP A 110 5.44 -11.05 -10.62
C TRP A 110 5.53 -12.22 -9.62
N TRP A 111 5.21 -11.97 -8.37
CA TRP A 111 5.09 -12.99 -7.35
C TRP A 111 3.66 -13.06 -6.85
N ARG A 112 3.18 -14.28 -6.68
CA ARG A 112 1.87 -14.54 -6.13
C ARG A 112 1.97 -14.51 -4.60
N VAL A 113 1.38 -13.52 -3.94
CA VAL A 113 1.22 -13.50 -2.48
C VAL A 113 -0.11 -14.17 -2.15
N SER A 114 -0.08 -15.38 -1.59
CA SER A 114 -1.28 -16.03 -1.06
C SER A 114 -1.55 -15.47 0.33
N ALA A 115 -2.75 -14.96 0.56
CA ALA A 115 -3.19 -14.54 1.88
C ALA A 115 -3.24 -15.76 2.83
N PRO A 116 -2.53 -15.74 3.95
CA PRO A 116 -2.31 -16.94 4.75
C PRO A 116 -3.43 -17.30 5.71
N ASN A 117 -4.51 -16.51 5.82
CA ASN A 117 -5.57 -16.86 6.77
C ASN A 117 -6.95 -16.32 6.33
N LYS A 118 -7.93 -17.20 6.25
CA LYS A 118 -9.34 -16.88 5.92
C LYS A 118 -10.01 -15.92 6.92
N ARG A 119 -9.48 -15.74 8.12
CA ARG A 119 -10.01 -14.80 9.12
C ARG A 119 -9.50 -13.36 8.94
N ALA A 120 -8.36 -13.15 8.29
CA ALA A 120 -7.88 -11.83 7.89
C ALA A 120 -8.54 -11.33 6.59
N ALA A 121 -9.24 -12.17 5.87
CA ALA A 121 -9.91 -11.84 4.61
C ALA A 121 -11.09 -10.87 4.77
N ASN A 122 -11.61 -10.66 5.97
CA ASN A 122 -12.72 -9.73 6.21
C ASN A 122 -12.31 -8.24 6.26
N SER A 123 -11.00 -7.94 6.21
CA SER A 123 -10.49 -6.56 6.06
C SER A 123 -9.92 -6.30 4.66
N PHE A 124 -10.28 -7.15 3.70
CA PHE A 124 -9.79 -7.08 2.34
C PHE A 124 -10.65 -6.11 1.52
N LEU A 125 -10.29 -4.85 1.53
CA LEU A 125 -10.86 -3.85 0.65
C LEU A 125 -10.15 -3.88 -0.70
N LEU A 126 -10.82 -4.51 -1.64
CA LEU A 126 -10.49 -4.59 -3.05
C LEU A 126 -10.63 -3.23 -3.73
N LEU A 127 -9.53 -2.54 -3.96
CA LEU A 127 -9.49 -1.39 -4.85
C LEU A 127 -8.18 -1.36 -5.67
N ASP A 128 -8.19 -2.00 -6.81
CA ASP A 128 -7.26 -1.81 -7.94
C ASP A 128 -5.93 -2.55 -8.02
N SER A 129 -5.93 -3.57 -8.73
CA SER A 129 -5.00 -4.30 -9.58
C SER A 129 -5.12 -5.78 -9.42
N ALA A 130 -5.11 -6.48 -10.49
CA ALA A 130 -5.10 -7.94 -10.64
C ALA A 130 -5.14 -8.73 -9.33
N VAL A 131 -6.26 -8.66 -8.66
CA VAL A 131 -6.62 -9.64 -7.66
C VAL A 131 -7.14 -10.83 -8.42
N LEU A 132 -6.44 -11.94 -8.29
CA LEU A 132 -6.84 -13.18 -8.92
C LEU A 132 -8.08 -13.73 -8.22
N ALA A 133 -8.94 -14.42 -8.94
CA ALA A 133 -10.17 -15.04 -8.42
C ALA A 133 -9.96 -15.92 -7.18
N ASN A 134 -8.74 -16.35 -6.91
CA ASN A 134 -8.34 -17.12 -5.72
C ASN A 134 -7.81 -16.28 -4.55
N GLY A 135 -7.97 -14.95 -4.59
CA GLY A 135 -7.48 -14.01 -3.58
C GLY A 135 -5.98 -13.71 -3.64
N GLY A 136 -5.26 -14.19 -4.64
CA GLY A 136 -3.85 -13.83 -4.86
C GLY A 136 -3.71 -12.41 -5.40
N ILE A 137 -2.59 -11.76 -5.11
CA ILE A 137 -2.28 -10.39 -5.56
C ILE A 137 -1.07 -10.44 -6.48
N LEU A 138 -1.15 -9.78 -7.63
CA LEU A 138 0.01 -9.49 -8.45
C LEU A 138 0.66 -8.20 -7.92
N ALA A 139 1.88 -8.31 -7.43
CA ALA A 139 2.57 -7.21 -6.78
C ALA A 139 4.01 -7.06 -7.30
N PRO A 140 4.60 -5.85 -7.24
CA PRO A 140 5.99 -5.65 -7.61
C PRO A 140 6.95 -6.42 -6.69
N THR A 141 8.16 -6.63 -7.18
CA THR A 141 9.25 -7.24 -6.40
C THR A 141 9.48 -6.45 -5.11
N GLY A 142 9.63 -7.15 -3.99
CA GLY A 142 9.75 -6.55 -2.65
C GLY A 142 8.48 -6.61 -1.83
N MET A 143 7.29 -6.57 -2.44
CA MET A 143 6.01 -6.64 -1.73
C MET A 143 5.84 -7.94 -0.93
N HIS A 144 6.37 -9.05 -1.43
CA HIS A 144 6.34 -10.34 -0.72
C HIS A 144 7.14 -10.27 0.59
N MET A 145 8.26 -9.56 0.60
CA MET A 145 9.06 -9.36 1.81
C MET A 145 8.29 -8.56 2.85
N VAL A 146 7.61 -7.48 2.44
CA VAL A 146 6.73 -6.68 3.31
C VAL A 146 5.61 -7.53 3.90
N ALA A 147 4.93 -8.32 3.07
CA ALA A 147 3.84 -9.20 3.51
C ALA A 147 4.32 -10.28 4.48
N THR A 148 5.52 -10.85 4.25
CA THR A 148 6.12 -11.85 5.14
C THR A 148 6.51 -11.24 6.48
N ALA A 149 7.10 -10.04 6.48
CA ALA A 149 7.43 -9.31 7.69
C ALA A 149 6.17 -8.93 8.49
N ALA A 150 5.13 -8.41 7.82
CA ALA A 150 3.86 -8.10 8.44
C ALA A 150 3.21 -9.32 9.09
N LYS A 151 3.25 -10.47 8.41
CA LYS A 151 2.76 -11.73 8.95
C LYS A 151 3.53 -12.16 10.19
N HIS A 152 4.85 -12.06 10.18
CA HIS A 152 5.70 -12.45 11.31
C HIS A 152 5.40 -11.61 12.55
N HIS A 153 5.17 -10.31 12.37
CA HIS A 153 4.88 -9.36 13.46
C HIS A 153 3.38 -9.23 13.76
N ASN A 154 2.50 -10.01 13.10
CA ASN A 154 1.03 -9.92 13.22
C ASN A 154 0.47 -8.51 12.92
N VAL A 155 1.13 -7.76 12.05
CA VAL A 155 0.68 -6.44 11.60
C VAL A 155 -0.37 -6.58 10.51
N PRO A 156 -1.52 -5.90 10.61
CA PRO A 156 -2.54 -5.91 9.57
C PRO A 156 -1.99 -5.42 8.22
N PHE A 157 -2.26 -6.19 7.16
CA PHE A 157 -1.81 -5.88 5.81
C PHE A 157 -3.01 -5.53 4.94
N VAL A 158 -3.12 -4.27 4.55
CA VAL A 158 -4.23 -3.70 3.76
C VAL A 158 -3.75 -3.38 2.35
N VAL A 159 -4.50 -3.84 1.37
CA VAL A 159 -4.22 -3.56 -0.04
C VAL A 159 -5.28 -2.61 -0.59
N CYS A 160 -4.83 -1.43 -1.01
CA CYS A 160 -5.69 -0.44 -1.64
C CYS A 160 -5.69 -0.61 -3.15
N THR A 161 -6.87 -0.79 -3.74
CA THR A 161 -7.03 -1.04 -5.18
C THR A 161 -8.38 -0.49 -5.69
N GLY A 162 -8.56 -0.03 -6.92
CA GLY A 162 -9.82 0.51 -7.50
C GLY A 162 -10.64 -0.59 -8.23
N MET A 163 -11.98 -0.57 -8.09
CA MET A 163 -12.88 -1.61 -8.63
C MET A 163 -12.82 -1.81 -10.17
N TYR A 164 -12.22 -0.89 -10.92
CA TYR A 164 -12.14 -0.94 -12.38
C TYR A 164 -10.98 -1.81 -12.91
N LYS A 165 -10.24 -2.48 -12.01
CA LYS A 165 -9.10 -3.35 -12.36
C LYS A 165 -9.31 -4.82 -11.93
N LEU A 166 -10.54 -5.16 -11.58
CA LEU A 166 -10.98 -6.53 -11.38
C LEU A 166 -11.17 -7.27 -12.70
#